data_b8218ada21412723ec836e0a5fcbb6be
#
_entry.id   b8218ada21412723ec836e0a5fcbb6be
#
_cell.length_a   1.000
_cell.length_b   1.000
_cell.length_c   1.000
_cell.angle_alpha   90.00
_cell.angle_beta   90.00
_cell.angle_gamma   90.00
#
_symmetry.space_group_name_H-M   'P 1'
#
loop_
_entity.id
_entity.type
_entity.pdbx_description
1 polymer ?
#
loop_
_entity_poly.entity_id
_entity_poly.type
_entity_poly.pdbx_seq_one_letter_code
_entity_poly.pdbx_strand_id
1 'polypeptide(L)'
;MKFAFILDPLEGLKAYKDSSVAMMRTAAKRGHEVWAIQRAALTWREGVVAARAQRLKVGADDTAWYAVAEDAVLPLTAWDAVLMRQDPPFDFEYVAATWLLERAEADGARIWNKPRSIRDHSEKVAITEFPQYTPTTLIARDPADIHAFIDELGDVILKPLDGMGGSSIFRVLKDDPNRNVIVETLTSFGARSIMAQRYLPAISQGDKRILLIAGEPVPYCLARIPKPGESRGNLAAGGKGVARPLLGRDREIAEALAPVLWARGLLIVGLDVIGDCLTEINVTSPTCFVEITRQMKFDVAALAIDALERECRTSAAS
;
A
#
# COMPACT_ATOMS: atom_id res chain seq x y z
N MET A 1 21.86 11.48 6.17
CA MET A 1 21.37 10.15 6.54
C MET A 1 21.45 9.22 5.36
N LYS A 2 21.39 7.90 5.59
CA LYS A 2 21.38 6.86 4.57
C LYS A 2 20.03 6.16 4.59
N PHE A 3 19.26 6.26 3.51
CA PHE A 3 17.94 5.63 3.40
C PHE A 3 17.97 4.51 2.36
N ALA A 4 17.52 3.33 2.75
CA ALA A 4 17.36 2.22 1.83
C ALA A 4 15.88 1.95 1.55
N PHE A 5 15.56 1.66 0.30
CA PHE A 5 14.22 1.33 -0.16
C PHE A 5 14.22 -0.08 -0.71
N ILE A 6 13.40 -0.95 -0.15
CA ILE A 6 13.14 -2.28 -0.71
C ILE A 6 12.02 -2.13 -1.73
N LEU A 7 12.31 -2.41 -3.00
CA LEU A 7 11.48 -2.05 -4.15
C LEU A 7 11.39 -3.20 -5.15
N ASP A 8 10.44 -3.07 -6.07
CA ASP A 8 10.47 -3.77 -7.34
C ASP A 8 11.68 -3.35 -8.18
N PRO A 9 12.06 -4.13 -9.22
CA PRO A 9 13.21 -3.78 -10.06
C PRO A 9 13.10 -2.35 -10.60
N LEU A 10 14.20 -1.58 -10.45
CA LEU A 10 14.24 -0.15 -10.76
C LEU A 10 13.82 0.17 -12.20
N GLU A 11 14.15 -0.73 -13.14
CA GLU A 11 13.83 -0.60 -14.56
C GLU A 11 12.33 -0.64 -14.85
N GLY A 12 11.55 -1.28 -13.95
CA GLY A 12 10.09 -1.38 -14.02
C GLY A 12 9.35 -0.16 -13.47
N LEU A 13 10.03 0.66 -12.66
CA LEU A 13 9.41 1.79 -11.98
C LEU A 13 9.12 2.95 -12.96
N LYS A 14 7.89 3.45 -12.92
CA LYS A 14 7.46 4.58 -13.74
C LYS A 14 7.71 5.88 -12.98
N ALA A 15 8.94 6.41 -13.08
CA ALA A 15 9.43 7.53 -12.27
C ALA A 15 8.50 8.78 -12.29
N TYR A 16 7.78 9.01 -13.39
CA TYR A 16 6.87 10.14 -13.53
C TYR A 16 5.63 10.08 -12.60
N LYS A 17 5.33 8.93 -12.00
CA LYS A 17 4.17 8.73 -11.10
C LYS A 17 4.46 7.89 -9.87
N ASP A 18 5.65 7.30 -9.75
CA ASP A 18 5.99 6.42 -8.65
C ASP A 18 6.23 7.20 -7.35
N SER A 19 5.55 6.79 -6.28
CA SER A 19 5.63 7.43 -4.97
C SER A 19 6.97 7.19 -4.28
N SER A 20 7.58 6.01 -4.47
CA SER A 20 8.88 5.68 -3.89
C SER A 20 9.99 6.46 -4.60
N VAL A 21 9.91 6.61 -5.93
CA VAL A 21 10.82 7.49 -6.68
C VAL A 21 10.68 8.95 -6.23
N ALA A 22 9.47 9.44 -5.97
CA ALA A 22 9.26 10.78 -5.45
C ALA A 22 9.94 10.98 -4.07
N MET A 23 9.82 10.00 -3.17
CA MET A 23 10.52 10.02 -1.87
C MET A 23 12.05 9.97 -2.05
N MET A 24 12.56 9.11 -2.93
CA MET A 24 14.00 9.03 -3.22
C MET A 24 14.55 10.35 -3.79
N ARG A 25 13.82 11.01 -4.69
CA ARG A 25 14.16 12.35 -5.22
C ARG A 25 14.22 13.40 -4.11
N THR A 26 13.23 13.38 -3.21
CA THR A 26 13.18 14.31 -2.08
C THR A 26 14.35 14.07 -1.12
N ALA A 27 14.63 12.81 -0.78
CA ALA A 27 15.76 12.44 0.07
C ALA A 27 17.11 12.88 -0.54
N ALA A 28 17.32 12.58 -1.82
CA ALA A 28 18.55 12.98 -2.54
C ALA A 28 18.72 14.51 -2.61
N LYS A 29 17.62 15.26 -2.87
CA LYS A 29 17.62 16.73 -2.88
C LYS A 29 18.01 17.33 -1.52
N ARG A 30 17.72 16.62 -0.42
CA ARG A 30 18.13 17.02 0.94
C ARG A 30 19.54 16.56 1.33
N GLY A 31 20.28 15.94 0.41
CA GLY A 31 21.65 15.49 0.64
C GLY A 31 21.72 14.13 1.37
N HIS A 32 20.66 13.36 1.41
CA HIS A 32 20.69 11.99 1.93
C HIS A 32 21.23 11.02 0.90
N GLU A 33 21.94 9.99 1.35
CA GLU A 33 22.27 8.84 0.51
C GLU A 33 21.03 7.98 0.29
N VAL A 34 20.78 7.63 -0.96
CA VAL A 34 19.65 6.79 -1.37
C VAL A 34 20.15 5.46 -1.87
N TRP A 35 19.62 4.39 -1.31
CA TRP A 35 19.94 3.02 -1.65
C TRP A 35 18.70 2.25 -2.08
N ALA A 36 18.84 1.38 -3.06
CA ALA A 36 17.78 0.47 -3.52
C ALA A 36 18.18 -0.98 -3.19
N ILE A 37 17.22 -1.74 -2.70
CA ILE A 37 17.34 -3.16 -2.38
C ILE A 37 16.20 -3.90 -3.10
N GLN A 38 16.49 -4.98 -3.78
CA GLN A 38 15.46 -5.92 -4.23
C GLN A 38 15.13 -6.89 -3.08
N ARG A 39 13.87 -7.20 -2.86
CA ARG A 39 13.41 -8.13 -1.81
C ARG A 39 14.17 -9.46 -1.84
N ALA A 40 14.38 -10.00 -3.04
CA ALA A 40 15.13 -11.26 -3.23
C ALA A 40 16.62 -11.20 -2.82
N ALA A 41 17.16 -9.99 -2.60
CA ALA A 41 18.53 -9.80 -2.14
C ALA A 41 18.70 -9.85 -0.61
N LEU A 42 17.59 -9.95 0.14
CA LEU A 42 17.63 -10.13 1.58
C LEU A 42 18.18 -11.52 1.93
N THR A 43 19.15 -11.57 2.82
CA THR A 43 19.76 -12.82 3.30
C THR A 43 19.95 -12.77 4.80
N TRP A 44 19.86 -13.93 5.44
CA TRP A 44 20.31 -14.13 6.82
C TRP A 44 21.47 -15.13 6.81
N ARG A 45 22.56 -14.76 7.42
CA ARG A 45 23.73 -15.63 7.56
C ARG A 45 24.45 -15.36 8.88
N GLU A 46 24.72 -16.39 9.63
CA GLU A 46 25.53 -16.34 10.87
C GLU A 46 25.07 -15.24 11.85
N GLY A 47 23.76 -15.10 12.01
CA GLY A 47 23.16 -14.13 12.94
C GLY A 47 22.89 -12.75 12.34
N VAL A 48 23.33 -12.46 11.13
CA VAL A 48 23.19 -11.13 10.51
C VAL A 48 22.22 -11.16 9.33
N VAL A 49 21.28 -10.22 9.32
CA VAL A 49 20.46 -9.93 8.13
C VAL A 49 21.17 -8.86 7.31
N ALA A 50 21.47 -9.20 6.06
CA ALA A 50 22.14 -8.33 5.11
C ALA A 50 21.39 -8.31 3.77
N ALA A 51 21.70 -7.33 2.94
CA ALA A 51 21.21 -7.27 1.58
C ALA A 51 22.26 -6.74 0.61
N ARG A 52 22.23 -7.25 -0.64
CA ARG A 52 22.88 -6.55 -1.75
C ARG A 52 22.04 -5.32 -2.07
N ALA A 53 22.68 -4.17 -2.06
CA ALA A 53 22.06 -2.87 -2.24
C ALA A 53 22.84 -2.02 -3.23
N GLN A 54 22.15 -1.17 -3.97
CA GLN A 54 22.70 -0.23 -4.92
C GLN A 54 22.53 1.19 -4.42
N ARG A 55 23.63 1.93 -4.23
CA ARG A 55 23.59 3.37 -3.99
C ARG A 55 23.29 4.11 -5.28
N LEU A 56 22.28 4.96 -5.24
CA LEU A 56 21.76 5.64 -6.41
C LEU A 56 22.15 7.13 -6.43
N LYS A 57 22.55 7.62 -7.60
CA LYS A 57 22.45 9.03 -7.96
C LYS A 57 21.07 9.23 -8.57
N VAL A 58 20.18 9.92 -7.84
CA VAL A 58 18.79 10.11 -8.25
C VAL A 58 18.65 11.42 -8.99
N GLY A 59 18.13 11.36 -10.23
CA GLY A 59 17.92 12.52 -11.11
C GLY A 59 16.47 12.97 -11.22
N ALA A 60 16.26 14.14 -11.80
CA ALA A 60 14.93 14.72 -12.04
C ALA A 60 14.28 14.21 -13.34
N ASP A 61 15.05 13.69 -14.27
CA ASP A 61 14.55 13.14 -15.54
C ASP A 61 13.71 11.89 -15.29
N ASP A 62 12.58 11.74 -15.96
CA ASP A 62 11.69 10.59 -15.77
C ASP A 62 12.14 9.34 -16.55
N THR A 63 12.99 9.48 -17.55
CA THR A 63 13.52 8.38 -18.38
C THR A 63 14.87 7.88 -17.89
N ALA A 64 15.72 8.79 -17.39
CA ALA A 64 17.04 8.52 -16.84
C ALA A 64 17.09 8.99 -15.37
N TRP A 65 16.14 8.51 -14.56
CA TRP A 65 15.93 9.01 -13.22
C TRP A 65 16.95 8.54 -12.18
N TYR A 66 17.76 7.52 -12.49
CA TYR A 66 18.82 7.03 -11.60
C TYR A 66 20.07 6.60 -12.37
N ALA A 67 21.18 6.59 -11.65
CA ALA A 67 22.40 5.88 -12.03
C ALA A 67 22.97 5.17 -10.81
N VAL A 68 23.43 3.94 -10.97
CA VAL A 68 24.07 3.19 -9.90
C VAL A 68 25.48 3.76 -9.67
N ALA A 69 25.74 4.21 -8.45
CA ALA A 69 27.04 4.75 -8.04
C ALA A 69 27.90 3.73 -7.29
N GLU A 70 27.27 2.74 -6.65
CA GLU A 70 27.92 1.71 -5.84
C GLU A 70 27.02 0.49 -5.75
N ASP A 71 27.60 -0.70 -5.70
CA ASP A 71 26.92 -1.97 -5.40
C ASP A 71 27.65 -2.62 -4.23
N ALA A 72 26.94 -2.92 -3.14
CA ALA A 72 27.54 -3.47 -1.93
C ALA A 72 26.59 -4.44 -1.21
N VAL A 73 27.16 -5.37 -0.46
CA VAL A 73 26.42 -6.22 0.48
C VAL A 73 26.64 -5.65 1.88
N LEU A 74 25.57 -5.19 2.51
CA LEU A 74 25.62 -4.52 3.80
C LEU A 74 24.59 -5.10 4.77
N PRO A 75 24.86 -5.12 6.08
CA PRO A 75 23.85 -5.45 7.08
C PRO A 75 22.75 -4.37 7.10
N LEU A 76 21.50 -4.74 7.42
CA LEU A 76 20.39 -3.77 7.41
C LEU A 76 20.56 -2.66 8.46
N THR A 77 21.41 -2.85 9.44
CA THR A 77 21.79 -1.84 10.45
C THR A 77 22.72 -0.74 9.89
N ALA A 78 23.23 -0.89 8.65
CA ALA A 78 24.11 0.12 8.03
C ALA A 78 23.37 1.37 7.54
N TRP A 79 22.04 1.31 7.46
CA TRP A 79 21.19 2.43 7.04
C TRP A 79 20.49 3.07 8.23
N ASP A 80 20.31 4.38 8.17
CA ASP A 80 19.54 5.12 9.19
C ASP A 80 18.06 4.73 9.18
N ALA A 81 17.55 4.37 8.01
CA ALA A 81 16.23 3.75 7.85
C ALA A 81 16.14 2.87 6.61
N VAL A 82 15.35 1.81 6.69
CA VAL A 82 14.98 0.92 5.59
C VAL A 82 13.47 0.98 5.42
N LEU A 83 12.99 1.28 4.22
CA LEU A 83 11.57 1.33 3.89
C LEU A 83 11.20 0.11 3.05
N MET A 84 10.23 -0.67 3.53
CA MET A 84 9.62 -1.75 2.75
C MET A 84 8.55 -1.15 1.83
N ARG A 85 8.88 -1.04 0.55
CA ARG A 85 8.06 -0.39 -0.49
C ARG A 85 7.82 -1.29 -1.69
N GLN A 86 8.05 -2.60 -1.53
CA GLN A 86 7.72 -3.60 -2.53
C GLN A 86 6.19 -3.68 -2.72
N ASP A 87 5.76 -3.70 -3.97
CA ASP A 87 4.36 -3.91 -4.30
C ASP A 87 3.88 -5.34 -3.98
N PRO A 88 2.58 -5.57 -3.72
CA PRO A 88 2.01 -6.92 -3.70
C PRO A 88 2.30 -7.69 -5.02
N PRO A 89 2.20 -9.03 -5.07
CA PRO A 89 1.33 -9.82 -4.20
C PRO A 89 1.93 -10.05 -2.81
N PHE A 90 1.04 -10.08 -1.82
CA PHE A 90 1.38 -10.47 -0.45
C PHE A 90 1.35 -12.00 -0.34
N ASP A 91 2.38 -12.61 -0.89
CA ASP A 91 2.60 -14.06 -0.93
C ASP A 91 3.50 -14.54 0.21
N PHE A 92 3.81 -15.83 0.22
CA PHE A 92 4.69 -16.41 1.25
C PHE A 92 6.10 -15.80 1.21
N GLU A 93 6.61 -15.45 0.04
CA GLU A 93 7.91 -14.78 -0.09
C GLU A 93 7.90 -13.36 0.49
N TYR A 94 6.75 -12.67 0.41
CA TYR A 94 6.58 -11.38 1.10
C TYR A 94 6.61 -11.59 2.61
N VAL A 95 5.90 -12.60 3.12
CA VAL A 95 5.90 -12.96 4.54
C VAL A 95 7.31 -13.34 5.01
N ALA A 96 8.03 -14.16 4.25
CA ALA A 96 9.42 -14.55 4.56
C ALA A 96 10.34 -13.32 4.66
N ALA A 97 10.20 -12.37 3.74
CA ALA A 97 10.94 -11.10 3.82
C ALA A 97 10.60 -10.33 5.12
N THR A 98 9.33 -10.28 5.53
CA THR A 98 8.95 -9.60 6.78
C THR A 98 9.56 -10.25 8.02
N TRP A 99 9.75 -11.57 8.06
CA TRP A 99 10.46 -12.25 9.16
C TRP A 99 11.94 -11.87 9.20
N LEU A 100 12.62 -11.81 8.05
CA LEU A 100 14.00 -11.35 8.00
C LEU A 100 14.12 -9.89 8.45
N LEU A 101 13.22 -9.04 8.01
CA LEU A 101 13.20 -7.63 8.40
C LEU A 101 12.94 -7.46 9.92
N GLU A 102 12.00 -8.23 10.49
CA GLU A 102 11.75 -8.23 11.94
C GLU A 102 12.98 -8.72 12.72
N ARG A 103 13.72 -9.70 12.18
CA ARG A 103 15.00 -10.13 12.78
C ARG A 103 16.03 -8.99 12.75
N ALA A 104 16.13 -8.28 11.61
CA ALA A 104 17.03 -7.13 11.51
C ALA A 104 16.65 -6.00 12.49
N GLU A 105 15.36 -5.76 12.74
CA GLU A 105 14.91 -4.81 13.77
C GLU A 105 15.39 -5.20 15.17
N ALA A 106 15.31 -6.49 15.51
CA ALA A 106 15.81 -6.99 16.80
C ALA A 106 17.33 -6.79 16.94
N ASP A 107 18.06 -6.68 15.82
CA ASP A 107 19.50 -6.38 15.78
C ASP A 107 19.79 -4.87 15.67
N GLY A 108 18.76 -4.01 15.71
CA GLY A 108 18.87 -2.55 15.75
C GLY A 108 18.64 -1.83 14.41
N ALA A 109 18.23 -2.54 13.34
CA ALA A 109 17.83 -1.88 12.10
C ALA A 109 16.52 -1.10 12.30
N ARG A 110 16.38 0.06 11.67
CA ARG A 110 15.16 0.87 11.70
C ARG A 110 14.37 0.63 10.40
N ILE A 111 13.25 -0.08 10.51
CA ILE A 111 12.47 -0.49 9.34
C ILE A 111 11.05 0.09 9.39
N TRP A 112 10.59 0.62 8.26
CA TRP A 112 9.27 1.22 8.05
C TRP A 112 8.60 0.70 6.75
N ASN A 113 7.28 0.39 6.67
CA ASN A 113 6.44 0.17 7.88
C ASN A 113 7.01 -0.99 8.70
N LYS A 114 6.61 -1.10 9.98
CA LYS A 114 7.09 -2.19 10.85
C LYS A 114 6.75 -3.55 10.23
N PRO A 115 7.73 -4.45 10.05
CA PRO A 115 7.55 -5.72 9.34
C PRO A 115 6.43 -6.59 9.93
N ARG A 116 6.34 -6.66 11.26
CA ARG A 116 5.26 -7.36 11.94
C ARG A 116 3.90 -6.77 11.59
N SER A 117 3.79 -5.45 11.60
CA SER A 117 2.51 -4.78 11.30
C SER A 117 2.10 -4.95 9.84
N ILE A 118 3.04 -4.96 8.88
CA ILE A 118 2.73 -5.31 7.50
C ILE A 118 2.13 -6.72 7.44
N ARG A 119 2.73 -7.68 8.14
CA ARG A 119 2.29 -9.08 8.15
C ARG A 119 0.94 -9.26 8.84
N ASP A 120 0.71 -8.56 9.93
CA ASP A 120 -0.52 -8.67 10.74
C ASP A 120 -1.71 -7.92 10.12
N HIS A 121 -1.49 -7.04 9.12
CA HIS A 121 -2.51 -6.25 8.43
C HIS A 121 -2.68 -6.71 6.98
N SER A 122 -3.53 -7.73 6.76
CA SER A 122 -4.04 -7.95 5.40
C SER A 122 -4.82 -6.73 4.95
N GLU A 123 -4.44 -6.12 3.81
CA GLU A 123 -4.97 -4.83 3.34
C GLU A 123 -6.50 -4.81 3.20
N LYS A 124 -7.10 -5.97 2.89
CA LYS A 124 -8.56 -6.12 2.80
C LYS A 124 -9.20 -6.56 4.13
N VAL A 125 -8.59 -7.55 4.82
CA VAL A 125 -9.18 -8.08 6.06
C VAL A 125 -9.11 -7.07 7.21
N ALA A 126 -8.07 -6.23 7.26
CA ALA A 126 -7.88 -5.26 8.36
C ALA A 126 -9.05 -4.27 8.52
N ILE A 127 -9.86 -4.03 7.49
CA ILE A 127 -11.06 -3.18 7.62
C ILE A 127 -12.07 -3.76 8.62
N THR A 128 -12.06 -5.08 8.88
CA THR A 128 -12.97 -5.72 9.83
C THR A 128 -12.79 -5.25 11.27
N GLU A 129 -11.64 -4.65 11.59
CA GLU A 129 -11.41 -4.01 12.88
C GLU A 129 -12.16 -2.68 13.04
N PHE A 130 -12.70 -2.13 11.94
CA PHE A 130 -13.40 -0.85 11.91
C PHE A 130 -14.79 -1.00 11.28
N PRO A 131 -15.66 -1.87 11.83
CA PRO A 131 -16.96 -2.22 11.21
C PRO A 131 -17.89 -1.02 11.03
N GLN A 132 -17.74 0.02 11.85
CA GLN A 132 -18.52 1.27 11.74
C GLN A 132 -18.22 2.10 10.49
N TYR A 133 -17.11 1.78 9.81
CA TYR A 133 -16.68 2.46 8.58
C TYR A 133 -16.76 1.58 7.34
N THR A 134 -16.99 0.26 7.50
CA THR A 134 -16.98 -0.68 6.38
C THR A 134 -18.38 -0.87 5.77
N PRO A 135 -18.49 -1.18 4.46
CA PRO A 135 -19.75 -1.65 3.90
C PRO A 135 -20.07 -3.04 4.44
N THR A 136 -21.31 -3.51 4.24
CA THR A 136 -21.66 -4.92 4.52
C THR A 136 -20.67 -5.83 3.82
N THR A 137 -19.95 -6.65 4.58
CA THR A 137 -18.80 -7.44 4.12
C THR A 137 -18.90 -8.87 4.65
N LEU A 138 -18.59 -9.84 3.80
CA LEU A 138 -18.35 -11.24 4.13
C LEU A 138 -16.95 -11.62 3.71
N ILE A 139 -16.24 -12.36 4.56
CA ILE A 139 -14.98 -13.04 4.21
C ILE A 139 -15.23 -14.53 4.39
N ALA A 140 -15.26 -15.28 3.31
CA ALA A 140 -15.56 -16.70 3.30
C ALA A 140 -14.83 -17.42 2.18
N ARG A 141 -14.79 -18.75 2.26
CA ARG A 141 -14.32 -19.63 1.18
C ARG A 141 -15.40 -20.64 0.75
N ASP A 142 -16.40 -20.86 1.59
CA ASP A 142 -17.51 -21.74 1.25
C ASP A 142 -18.40 -21.07 0.18
N PRO A 143 -18.57 -21.68 -1.01
CA PRO A 143 -19.42 -21.14 -2.04
C PRO A 143 -20.88 -20.94 -1.59
N ALA A 144 -21.40 -21.78 -0.69
CA ALA A 144 -22.77 -21.65 -0.20
C ALA A 144 -23.00 -20.36 0.57
N ASP A 145 -22.04 -19.99 1.46
CA ASP A 145 -22.10 -18.72 2.21
C ASP A 145 -22.02 -17.51 1.28
N ILE A 146 -21.15 -17.58 0.25
CA ILE A 146 -20.98 -16.51 -0.71
C ILE A 146 -22.24 -16.33 -1.56
N HIS A 147 -22.86 -17.44 -2.01
CA HIS A 147 -24.11 -17.39 -2.75
C HIS A 147 -25.26 -16.83 -1.90
N ALA A 148 -25.38 -17.23 -0.63
CA ALA A 148 -26.35 -16.67 0.29
C ALA A 148 -26.18 -15.15 0.45
N PHE A 149 -24.95 -14.67 0.57
CA PHE A 149 -24.64 -13.24 0.65
C PHE A 149 -25.00 -12.48 -0.64
N ILE A 150 -24.77 -13.08 -1.82
CA ILE A 150 -25.18 -12.50 -3.10
C ILE A 150 -26.72 -12.44 -3.17
N ASP A 151 -27.40 -13.49 -2.73
CA ASP A 151 -28.87 -13.55 -2.74
C ASP A 151 -29.52 -12.53 -1.80
N GLU A 152 -28.89 -12.29 -0.64
CA GLU A 152 -29.32 -11.29 0.34
C GLU A 152 -29.18 -9.85 -0.18
N LEU A 153 -28.01 -9.52 -0.77
CA LEU A 153 -27.70 -8.15 -1.13
C LEU A 153 -28.08 -7.77 -2.56
N GLY A 154 -28.19 -8.74 -3.46
CA GLY A 154 -28.57 -8.56 -4.85
C GLY A 154 -27.49 -8.01 -5.78
N ASP A 155 -26.53 -7.25 -5.26
CA ASP A 155 -25.45 -6.58 -6.01
C ASP A 155 -24.21 -6.47 -5.14
N VAL A 156 -23.15 -7.21 -5.48
CA VAL A 156 -21.95 -7.35 -4.68
C VAL A 156 -20.68 -7.23 -5.50
N ILE A 157 -19.59 -6.90 -4.82
CA ILE A 157 -18.22 -7.01 -5.34
C ILE A 157 -17.57 -8.24 -4.71
N LEU A 158 -17.01 -9.12 -5.54
CA LEU A 158 -16.17 -10.25 -5.13
C LEU A 158 -14.72 -9.93 -5.48
N LYS A 159 -13.79 -10.15 -4.53
CA LYS A 159 -12.37 -9.87 -4.73
C LYS A 159 -11.47 -10.82 -3.94
N PRO A 160 -10.30 -11.23 -4.49
CA PRO A 160 -9.31 -12.02 -3.75
C PRO A 160 -8.71 -11.17 -2.63
N LEU A 161 -8.20 -11.81 -1.58
CA LEU A 161 -7.61 -11.13 -0.42
C LEU A 161 -6.19 -10.59 -0.70
N ASP A 162 -5.46 -11.23 -1.61
CA ASP A 162 -4.04 -10.99 -1.91
C ASP A 162 -3.78 -10.20 -3.20
N GLY A 163 -4.83 -9.85 -3.95
CA GLY A 163 -4.74 -9.12 -5.21
C GLY A 163 -4.55 -7.60 -5.03
N MET A 164 -3.95 -6.95 -6.03
CA MET A 164 -3.76 -5.50 -6.11
C MET A 164 -4.23 -4.94 -7.45
N GLY A 165 -4.30 -3.60 -7.55
CA GLY A 165 -4.53 -2.88 -8.82
C GLY A 165 -5.90 -3.14 -9.47
N GLY A 166 -6.85 -3.74 -8.76
CA GLY A 166 -8.15 -4.09 -9.29
C GLY A 166 -8.19 -5.41 -10.06
N SER A 167 -7.13 -6.22 -9.99
CA SER A 167 -7.11 -7.55 -10.64
C SER A 167 -8.11 -8.49 -9.97
N SER A 168 -8.83 -9.26 -10.79
CA SER A 168 -9.81 -10.27 -10.35
C SER A 168 -10.92 -9.71 -9.43
N ILE A 169 -11.30 -8.45 -9.62
CA ILE A 169 -12.47 -7.86 -8.96
C ILE A 169 -13.67 -8.00 -9.90
N PHE A 170 -14.73 -8.61 -9.39
CA PHE A 170 -15.98 -8.83 -10.12
C PHE A 170 -17.15 -8.17 -9.41
N ARG A 171 -17.97 -7.42 -10.16
CA ARG A 171 -19.32 -7.07 -9.71
C ARG A 171 -20.26 -8.19 -10.15
N VAL A 172 -20.99 -8.73 -9.20
CA VAL A 172 -21.89 -9.87 -9.42
C VAL A 172 -23.29 -9.49 -8.96
N LEU A 173 -24.25 -9.59 -9.87
CA LEU A 173 -25.66 -9.43 -9.59
C LEU A 173 -26.26 -10.78 -9.17
N LYS A 174 -27.40 -10.74 -8.46
CA LYS A 174 -28.12 -11.94 -8.04
C LYS A 174 -28.38 -12.89 -9.21
N ASP A 175 -28.80 -12.34 -10.35
CA ASP A 175 -29.18 -13.12 -11.52
C ASP A 175 -28.04 -13.21 -12.58
N ASP A 176 -26.79 -12.92 -12.19
CA ASP A 176 -25.65 -13.03 -13.11
C ASP A 176 -25.44 -14.49 -13.54
N PRO A 177 -25.51 -14.80 -14.84
CA PRO A 177 -25.35 -16.18 -15.32
C PRO A 177 -23.96 -16.75 -15.05
N ASN A 178 -22.96 -15.91 -14.81
CA ASN A 178 -21.58 -16.31 -14.51
C ASN A 178 -21.28 -16.43 -13.01
N ARG A 179 -22.27 -16.15 -12.13
CA ARG A 179 -21.99 -16.07 -10.68
C ARG A 179 -21.34 -17.34 -10.11
N ASN A 180 -21.75 -18.52 -10.58
CA ASN A 180 -21.20 -19.79 -10.10
C ASN A 180 -19.72 -19.91 -10.51
N VAL A 181 -19.41 -19.72 -11.76
CA VAL A 181 -18.03 -19.84 -12.26
C VAL A 181 -17.11 -18.77 -11.67
N ILE A 182 -17.63 -17.56 -11.38
CA ILE A 182 -16.87 -16.50 -10.72
C ILE A 182 -16.52 -16.93 -9.28
N VAL A 183 -17.50 -17.44 -8.51
CA VAL A 183 -17.31 -17.91 -7.14
C VAL A 183 -16.34 -19.09 -7.13
N GLU A 184 -16.53 -20.11 -7.96
CA GLU A 184 -15.64 -21.25 -8.08
C GLU A 184 -14.20 -20.84 -8.41
N THR A 185 -14.03 -19.96 -9.39
CA THR A 185 -12.71 -19.46 -9.82
C THR A 185 -12.01 -18.69 -8.70
N LEU A 186 -12.69 -17.73 -8.09
CA LEU A 186 -12.10 -16.89 -7.05
C LEU A 186 -11.77 -17.68 -5.78
N THR A 187 -12.65 -18.62 -5.40
CA THR A 187 -12.42 -19.47 -4.23
C THR A 187 -11.51 -20.66 -4.51
N SER A 188 -11.09 -20.88 -5.77
CA SER A 188 -10.40 -22.10 -6.18
C SER A 188 -11.17 -23.35 -5.69
N PHE A 189 -12.48 -23.39 -6.02
CA PHE A 189 -13.40 -24.47 -5.60
C PHE A 189 -13.47 -24.65 -4.07
N GLY A 190 -13.53 -23.53 -3.31
CA GLY A 190 -13.63 -23.52 -1.86
C GLY A 190 -12.30 -23.68 -1.12
N ALA A 191 -11.17 -23.69 -1.83
CA ALA A 191 -9.85 -23.79 -1.21
C ALA A 191 -9.31 -22.44 -0.70
N ARG A 192 -9.78 -21.30 -1.24
CA ARG A 192 -9.30 -19.96 -0.93
C ARG A 192 -10.42 -19.07 -0.39
N SER A 193 -10.11 -18.33 0.67
CA SER A 193 -10.99 -17.26 1.17
C SER A 193 -10.97 -16.06 0.25
N ILE A 194 -12.13 -15.47 0.03
CA ILE A 194 -12.34 -14.24 -0.72
C ILE A 194 -13.11 -13.23 0.12
N MET A 195 -13.13 -11.98 -0.32
CA MET A 195 -13.99 -10.95 0.24
C MET A 195 -15.17 -10.71 -0.70
N ALA A 196 -16.38 -10.72 -0.15
CA ALA A 196 -17.61 -10.25 -0.78
C ALA A 196 -18.06 -8.98 -0.06
N GLN A 197 -18.38 -7.93 -0.80
CA GLN A 197 -18.84 -6.64 -0.25
C GLN A 197 -20.08 -6.15 -1.01
N ARG A 198 -20.99 -5.48 -0.30
CA ARG A 198 -22.08 -4.72 -0.96
C ARG A 198 -21.48 -3.80 -2.03
N TYR A 199 -22.05 -3.81 -3.22
CA TYR A 199 -21.68 -2.84 -4.25
C TYR A 199 -22.03 -1.42 -3.82
N LEU A 200 -21.11 -0.50 -4.01
CA LEU A 200 -21.26 0.92 -3.66
C LEU A 200 -21.39 1.75 -4.94
N PRO A 201 -22.59 2.23 -5.30
CA PRO A 201 -22.80 3.04 -6.51
C PRO A 201 -21.94 4.32 -6.55
N ALA A 202 -21.55 4.82 -5.37
CA ALA A 202 -20.68 5.98 -5.22
C ALA A 202 -19.30 5.79 -5.87
N ILE A 203 -18.92 4.56 -6.29
CA ILE A 203 -17.70 4.30 -7.07
C ILE A 203 -17.64 5.16 -8.35
N SER A 204 -18.79 5.53 -8.92
CA SER A 204 -18.87 6.43 -10.07
C SER A 204 -18.28 7.82 -9.80
N GLN A 205 -18.22 8.25 -8.54
CA GLN A 205 -17.60 9.48 -8.08
C GLN A 205 -16.11 9.32 -7.73
N GLY A 206 -15.63 8.08 -7.72
CA GLY A 206 -14.26 7.67 -7.48
C GLY A 206 -14.06 6.85 -6.19
N ASP A 207 -13.09 5.96 -6.27
CA ASP A 207 -12.48 5.30 -5.14
C ASP A 207 -11.36 6.23 -4.61
N LYS A 208 -11.53 6.75 -3.39
CA LYS A 208 -10.66 7.81 -2.83
C LYS A 208 -9.49 7.20 -2.09
N ARG A 209 -8.26 7.43 -2.58
CA ARG A 209 -7.03 7.16 -1.83
C ARG A 209 -6.77 8.30 -0.86
N ILE A 210 -6.82 8.01 0.43
CA ILE A 210 -6.44 8.90 1.52
C ILE A 210 -5.09 8.41 2.06
N LEU A 211 -4.15 9.32 2.26
CA LEU A 211 -2.82 8.98 2.78
C LEU A 211 -2.69 9.41 4.24
N LEU A 212 -2.15 8.50 5.05
CA LEU A 212 -1.73 8.77 6.43
C LEU A 212 -0.21 8.68 6.48
N ILE A 213 0.44 9.67 7.08
CA ILE A 213 1.90 9.71 7.25
C ILE A 213 2.21 10.00 8.71
N ALA A 214 2.89 9.07 9.38
CA ALA A 214 3.25 9.15 10.79
C ALA A 214 2.06 9.53 11.70
N GLY A 215 0.90 8.92 11.47
CA GLY A 215 -0.29 9.14 12.28
C GLY A 215 -1.09 10.40 11.93
N GLU A 216 -0.73 11.12 10.87
CA GLU A 216 -1.41 12.34 10.45
C GLU A 216 -2.01 12.16 9.04
N PRO A 217 -3.29 12.50 8.83
CA PRO A 217 -3.87 12.50 7.49
C PRO A 217 -3.28 13.60 6.61
N VAL A 218 -2.90 13.24 5.37
CA VAL A 218 -2.61 14.23 4.33
C VAL A 218 -3.88 15.04 4.05
N PRO A 219 -3.83 16.40 3.97
CA PRO A 219 -5.03 17.24 3.86
C PRO A 219 -5.78 17.12 2.53
N TYR A 220 -5.34 16.20 1.67
CA TYR A 220 -5.91 15.92 0.35
C TYR A 220 -6.02 14.43 0.12
N CYS A 221 -7.03 14.01 -0.67
CA CYS A 221 -7.18 12.66 -1.17
C CYS A 221 -7.18 12.64 -2.71
N LEU A 222 -6.98 11.47 -3.29
CA LEU A 222 -7.08 11.27 -4.75
C LEU A 222 -8.31 10.42 -5.07
N ALA A 223 -9.35 11.00 -5.64
CA ALA A 223 -10.47 10.26 -6.19
C ALA A 223 -10.05 9.60 -7.53
N ARG A 224 -10.04 8.28 -7.56
CA ARG A 224 -9.71 7.46 -8.73
C ARG A 224 -11.02 7.09 -9.42
N ILE A 225 -11.40 7.85 -10.43
CA ILE A 225 -12.69 7.74 -11.12
C ILE A 225 -12.58 6.67 -12.19
N PRO A 226 -13.45 5.63 -12.19
CA PRO A 226 -13.49 4.60 -13.22
C PRO A 226 -13.72 5.17 -14.62
N LYS A 227 -13.25 4.45 -15.64
CA LYS A 227 -13.66 4.71 -17.01
C LYS A 227 -15.16 4.38 -17.20
N PRO A 228 -15.84 4.99 -18.19
CA PRO A 228 -17.20 4.60 -18.53
C PRO A 228 -17.32 3.09 -18.78
N GLY A 229 -18.28 2.43 -18.14
CA GLY A 229 -18.50 0.99 -18.24
C GLY A 229 -17.59 0.13 -17.36
N GLU A 230 -16.69 0.73 -16.56
CA GLU A 230 -15.80 0.04 -15.63
C GLU A 230 -16.23 0.29 -14.18
N SER A 231 -16.10 -0.70 -13.31
CA SER A 231 -16.36 -0.58 -11.88
C SER A 231 -15.10 -0.39 -11.02
N ARG A 232 -13.91 -0.42 -11.63
CA ARG A 232 -12.62 -0.30 -10.94
C ARG A 232 -12.04 1.09 -11.10
N GLY A 233 -11.84 1.81 -9.98
CA GLY A 233 -11.24 3.14 -9.96
C GLY A 233 -9.71 3.14 -10.03
N ASN A 234 -9.04 1.99 -9.88
CA ASN A 234 -7.60 1.90 -9.81
C ASN A 234 -6.91 2.55 -11.03
N LEU A 235 -5.88 3.38 -10.77
CA LEU A 235 -5.10 4.03 -11.84
C LEU A 235 -4.43 3.02 -12.77
N ALA A 236 -4.05 1.84 -12.24
CA ALA A 236 -3.51 0.74 -13.04
C ALA A 236 -4.53 0.19 -14.03
N ALA A 237 -5.83 0.19 -13.71
CA ALA A 237 -6.92 -0.17 -14.60
C ALA A 237 -7.32 0.97 -15.56
N GLY A 238 -6.62 2.10 -15.47
CA GLY A 238 -6.83 3.27 -16.34
C GLY A 238 -7.85 4.28 -15.81
N GLY A 239 -8.16 4.23 -14.52
CA GLY A 239 -8.95 5.26 -13.85
C GLY A 239 -8.29 6.64 -13.92
N LYS A 240 -9.11 7.69 -13.82
CA LYS A 240 -8.65 9.09 -13.79
C LYS A 240 -8.50 9.57 -12.34
N GLY A 241 -7.28 9.99 -11.96
CA GLY A 241 -7.03 10.58 -10.65
C GLY A 241 -7.41 12.05 -10.58
N VAL A 242 -8.27 12.41 -9.63
CA VAL A 242 -8.65 13.79 -9.33
C VAL A 242 -8.40 14.07 -7.85
N ALA A 243 -7.42 14.93 -7.55
CA ALA A 243 -7.13 15.31 -6.18
C ALA A 243 -8.19 16.27 -5.63
N ARG A 244 -8.53 16.11 -4.36
CA ARG A 244 -9.57 16.88 -3.66
C ARG A 244 -9.13 17.15 -2.22
N PRO A 245 -9.62 18.25 -1.57
CA PRO A 245 -9.47 18.42 -0.12
C PRO A 245 -10.07 17.23 0.64
N LEU A 246 -9.41 16.81 1.71
CA LEU A 246 -9.91 15.79 2.63
C LEU A 246 -10.94 16.42 3.59
N LEU A 247 -12.21 16.10 3.40
CA LEU A 247 -13.32 16.73 4.12
C LEU A 247 -14.37 15.70 4.58
N GLY A 248 -15.25 16.12 5.51
CA GLY A 248 -16.42 15.36 5.93
C GLY A 248 -16.09 13.95 6.43
N ARG A 249 -16.83 12.95 5.95
CA ARG A 249 -16.68 11.54 6.34
C ARG A 249 -15.29 10.96 6.03
N ASP A 250 -14.68 11.36 4.93
CA ASP A 250 -13.33 10.93 4.57
C ASP A 250 -12.30 11.35 5.62
N ARG A 251 -12.44 12.58 6.11
CA ARG A 251 -11.59 13.13 7.16
C ARG A 251 -11.85 12.43 8.50
N GLU A 252 -13.10 12.22 8.86
CA GLU A 252 -13.48 11.48 10.08
C GLU A 252 -12.86 10.08 10.10
N ILE A 253 -12.99 9.32 9.00
CA ILE A 253 -12.37 7.99 8.87
C ILE A 253 -10.86 8.08 9.05
N ALA A 254 -10.21 9.02 8.37
CA ALA A 254 -8.77 9.18 8.41
C ALA A 254 -8.27 9.52 9.82
N GLU A 255 -8.90 10.49 10.50
CA GLU A 255 -8.55 10.92 11.86
C GLU A 255 -8.80 9.82 12.90
N ALA A 256 -9.81 8.98 12.71
CA ALA A 256 -10.08 7.85 13.60
C ALA A 256 -9.04 6.72 13.47
N LEU A 257 -8.60 6.42 12.25
CA LEU A 257 -7.66 5.33 11.99
C LEU A 257 -6.20 5.73 12.19
N ALA A 258 -5.85 6.98 11.93
CA ALA A 258 -4.47 7.45 11.94
C ALA A 258 -3.71 7.13 13.24
N PRO A 259 -4.19 7.47 14.45
CA PRO A 259 -3.47 7.17 15.68
C PRO A 259 -3.35 5.66 15.95
N VAL A 260 -4.35 4.87 15.59
CA VAL A 260 -4.34 3.41 15.77
C VAL A 260 -3.26 2.77 14.90
N LEU A 261 -3.21 3.14 13.62
CA LEU A 261 -2.26 2.59 12.67
C LEU A 261 -0.82 3.07 12.95
N TRP A 262 -0.66 4.32 13.38
CA TRP A 262 0.63 4.84 13.82
C TRP A 262 1.17 4.13 15.06
N ALA A 263 0.34 3.89 16.07
CA ALA A 263 0.73 3.13 17.27
C ALA A 263 1.22 1.71 16.95
N ARG A 264 0.83 1.16 15.80
CA ARG A 264 1.32 -0.13 15.28
C ARG A 264 2.61 0.00 14.47
N GLY A 265 3.16 1.21 14.33
CA GLY A 265 4.39 1.47 13.59
C GLY A 265 4.20 1.50 12.07
N LEU A 266 3.01 1.83 11.59
CA LEU A 266 2.71 2.03 10.19
C LEU A 266 2.94 3.51 9.82
N LEU A 267 4.13 3.82 9.29
CA LEU A 267 4.56 5.18 8.93
C LEU A 267 3.76 5.73 7.74
N ILE A 268 3.53 4.90 6.73
CA ILE A 268 2.82 5.30 5.51
C ILE A 268 1.68 4.32 5.26
N VAL A 269 0.46 4.84 5.25
CA VAL A 269 -0.75 4.05 5.02
C VAL A 269 -1.60 4.72 3.94
N GLY A 270 -2.25 3.90 3.12
CA GLY A 270 -3.26 4.34 2.17
C GLY A 270 -4.62 3.75 2.54
N LEU A 271 -5.60 4.59 2.84
CA LEU A 271 -6.99 4.16 3.00
C LEU A 271 -7.72 4.31 1.68
N ASP A 272 -8.51 3.31 1.32
CA ASP A 272 -9.39 3.38 0.15
C ASP A 272 -10.84 3.52 0.63
N VAL A 273 -11.52 4.58 0.17
CA VAL A 273 -12.87 4.96 0.60
C VAL A 273 -13.76 5.20 -0.62
N ILE A 274 -14.88 4.47 -0.67
CA ILE A 274 -15.91 4.63 -1.70
C ILE A 274 -17.20 5.14 -1.03
N GLY A 275 -17.70 6.31 -1.47
CA GLY A 275 -18.77 6.99 -0.72
C GLY A 275 -18.32 7.26 0.72
N ASP A 276 -19.05 6.73 1.68
CA ASP A 276 -18.78 6.88 3.11
C ASP A 276 -18.14 5.63 3.75
N CYS A 277 -17.68 4.67 2.92
CA CYS A 277 -17.23 3.36 3.37
C CYS A 277 -15.74 3.11 3.08
N LEU A 278 -15.01 2.68 4.11
CA LEU A 278 -13.66 2.16 4.04
C LEU A 278 -13.68 0.77 3.38
N THR A 279 -12.87 0.57 2.34
CA THR A 279 -12.82 -0.68 1.56
C THR A 279 -11.48 -1.40 1.61
N GLU A 280 -10.38 -0.68 1.90
CA GLU A 280 -9.02 -1.23 2.07
C GLU A 280 -8.17 -0.34 2.97
N ILE A 281 -7.19 -0.97 3.66
CA ILE A 281 -6.11 -0.29 4.42
C ILE A 281 -4.78 -0.78 3.84
N ASN A 282 -4.20 0.00 2.95
CA ASN A 282 -2.98 -0.37 2.23
C ASN A 282 -1.74 -0.02 3.06
N VAL A 283 -0.93 -1.03 3.40
CA VAL A 283 0.24 -0.89 4.29
C VAL A 283 1.57 -1.33 3.65
N THR A 284 1.55 -1.90 2.47
CA THR A 284 2.74 -2.34 1.73
C THR A 284 3.40 -1.15 1.01
N SER A 285 2.84 -0.72 -0.11
CA SER A 285 3.39 0.36 -0.94
C SER A 285 2.33 1.37 -1.40
N PRO A 286 1.58 2.04 -0.47
CA PRO A 286 0.56 2.99 -0.89
C PRO A 286 1.13 4.07 -1.81
N THR A 287 0.39 4.36 -2.89
CA THR A 287 0.76 5.27 -3.99
C THR A 287 -0.08 6.55 -3.99
N CYS A 288 -0.02 7.34 -5.08
CA CYS A 288 -0.74 8.59 -5.32
C CYS A 288 -0.08 9.86 -4.78
N PHE A 289 1.17 9.80 -4.33
CA PHE A 289 1.92 10.98 -3.87
C PHE A 289 2.08 12.01 -4.98
N VAL A 290 2.47 11.55 -6.16
CA VAL A 290 2.79 12.43 -7.30
C VAL A 290 1.55 13.11 -7.84
N GLU A 291 0.43 12.38 -7.95
CA GLU A 291 -0.84 12.92 -8.44
C GLU A 291 -1.38 14.01 -7.52
N ILE A 292 -1.36 13.78 -6.19
CA ILE A 292 -1.77 14.77 -5.19
C ILE A 292 -0.83 15.99 -5.25
N THR A 293 0.49 15.76 -5.23
CA THR A 293 1.49 16.83 -5.25
C THR A 293 1.32 17.74 -6.48
N ARG A 294 1.14 17.15 -7.67
CA ARG A 294 0.99 17.91 -8.92
C ARG A 294 -0.27 18.76 -8.95
N GLN A 295 -1.40 18.19 -8.49
CA GLN A 295 -2.70 18.86 -8.57
C GLN A 295 -2.92 19.88 -7.46
N MET A 296 -2.47 19.57 -6.23
CA MET A 296 -2.74 20.40 -5.05
C MET A 296 -1.56 21.29 -4.65
N LYS A 297 -0.39 21.16 -5.32
CA LYS A 297 0.85 21.86 -4.95
C LYS A 297 1.29 21.59 -3.50
N PHE A 298 0.97 20.40 -3.00
CA PHE A 298 1.30 19.93 -1.66
C PHE A 298 2.28 18.74 -1.77
N ASP A 299 3.51 18.92 -1.30
CA ASP A 299 4.58 17.92 -1.45
C ASP A 299 4.43 16.77 -0.44
N VAL A 300 3.74 15.72 -0.85
CA VAL A 300 3.51 14.52 -0.03
C VAL A 300 4.81 13.76 0.24
N ALA A 301 5.73 13.72 -0.73
CA ALA A 301 7.02 13.06 -0.55
C ALA A 301 7.89 13.78 0.48
N ALA A 302 7.85 15.13 0.50
CA ALA A 302 8.52 15.91 1.52
C ALA A 302 8.00 15.59 2.92
N LEU A 303 6.66 15.50 3.09
CA LEU A 303 6.04 15.14 4.37
C LEU A 303 6.49 13.75 4.85
N ALA A 304 6.57 12.77 3.94
CA ALA A 304 7.03 11.41 4.28
C ALA A 304 8.52 11.41 4.72
N ILE A 305 9.39 12.16 4.03
CA ILE A 305 10.80 12.25 4.39
C ILE A 305 11.00 13.03 5.69
N ASP A 306 10.20 14.11 5.95
CA ASP A 306 10.21 14.83 7.23
C ASP A 306 9.88 13.89 8.40
N ALA A 307 8.85 13.04 8.22
CA ALA A 307 8.47 12.05 9.22
C ALA A 307 9.61 11.05 9.47
N LEU A 308 10.20 10.51 8.39
CA LEU A 308 11.30 9.56 8.49
C LEU A 308 12.53 10.16 9.20
N GLU A 309 12.89 11.41 8.87
CA GLU A 309 13.98 12.12 9.52
C GLU A 309 13.74 12.32 11.03
N ARG A 310 12.49 12.64 11.42
CA ARG A 310 12.13 12.76 12.86
C ARG A 310 12.32 11.44 13.60
N GLU A 311 11.79 10.36 13.02
CA GLU A 311 11.90 9.03 13.64
C GLU A 311 13.36 8.56 13.76
N CYS A 312 14.20 8.86 12.78
CA CYS A 312 15.63 8.56 12.87
C CYS A 312 16.35 9.34 13.96
N ARG A 313 15.93 10.59 14.24
CA ARG A 313 16.55 11.45 15.28
C ARG A 313 16.11 11.05 16.69
N THR A 314 14.83 10.75 16.90
CA THR A 314 14.28 10.35 18.20
C THR A 314 14.88 9.05 18.70
N SER A 315 15.07 8.08 17.81
CA SER A 315 15.69 6.79 18.17
C SER A 315 17.21 6.86 18.42
N ALA A 316 17.88 7.96 18.08
CA ALA A 316 19.31 8.16 18.36
C ALA A 316 19.55 8.80 19.74
N ALA A 317 18.50 9.29 20.38
CA ALA A 317 18.55 9.95 21.69
C ALA A 317 18.08 9.05 22.85
N SER A 318 17.58 7.85 22.55
CA SER A 318 17.19 6.80 23.51
C SER A 318 18.23 5.67 23.55
#